data_4f7c399694ca46d1bef91436a9a32ec8
#
_entry.id   4f7c399694ca46d1bef91436a9a32ec8
#
_cell.length_a   1.000
_cell.length_b   1.000
_cell.length_c   1.000
_cell.angle_alpha   90.00
_cell.angle_beta   90.00
_cell.angle_gamma   90.00
#
_symmetry.space_group_name_H-M   'P 1'
#
loop_
_entity.id
_entity.type
_entity.pdbx_description
1 polymer ?
#
loop_
_entity_poly.entity_id
_entity_poly.type
_entity_poly.pdbx_seq_one_letter_code
_entity_poly.pdbx_strand_id
1 'polypeptide(L)'
;MTSFSHHSFISPFSWRYGSEVMRQIWSEVNKRRLMRRVWVALATAQRQAGLVTDEQLADLRQHMAQIDIDRALDIEKETRHDVMAEIRTFAEQCSVGGGIIHWGATSADITDNVDVLRLREAAVFVQQQLEALLKRLAERMTDTASLPVMAHTHIQPAEPTTLGYRFGVYAQDLLDDYNDLTRLISDLRGKGLKGAVGTQASYDELLHGSEMSAVEMEAIAMAELDLPYFPIAPQTYTRQQDLRIQQVLAG
;
A
#
# COMPACT_ATOMS: atom_id res chain seq x y z
N MET A 1 -22.71 3.93 4.16
CA MET A 1 -22.32 2.70 4.87
C MET A 1 -23.05 1.55 4.20
N THR A 2 -22.36 0.72 3.44
CA THR A 2 -22.90 -0.56 3.00
C THR A 2 -23.11 -1.44 4.24
N SER A 3 -24.35 -1.62 4.65
CA SER A 3 -24.68 -2.53 5.74
C SER A 3 -24.41 -3.96 5.25
N PHE A 4 -23.36 -4.59 5.75
CA PHE A 4 -23.19 -6.03 5.52
C PHE A 4 -24.27 -6.81 6.29
N SER A 5 -24.70 -7.91 5.71
CA SER A 5 -25.72 -8.77 6.29
C SER A 5 -25.09 -9.94 7.03
N HIS A 6 -25.59 -10.27 8.21
CA HIS A 6 -25.19 -11.48 8.94
C HIS A 6 -25.65 -12.80 8.28
N HIS A 7 -26.41 -12.73 7.18
CA HIS A 7 -26.74 -13.89 6.36
C HIS A 7 -25.61 -14.33 5.43
N SER A 8 -24.52 -13.53 5.31
CA SER A 8 -23.32 -13.86 4.54
C SER A 8 -22.12 -14.02 5.48
N PHE A 9 -21.24 -14.96 5.17
CA PHE A 9 -20.01 -15.11 5.94
C PHE A 9 -19.10 -13.89 5.73
N ILE A 10 -18.75 -13.25 6.84
CA ILE A 10 -17.79 -12.14 6.91
C ILE A 10 -16.87 -12.40 8.10
N SER A 11 -15.58 -12.29 7.91
CA SER A 11 -14.60 -12.50 8.97
C SER A 11 -14.83 -11.53 10.14
N PRO A 12 -14.89 -12.04 11.40
CA PRO A 12 -14.95 -11.17 12.60
C PRO A 12 -13.78 -10.19 12.69
N PHE A 13 -12.63 -10.49 12.10
CA PHE A 13 -11.49 -9.57 12.03
C PHE A 13 -11.82 -8.29 11.28
N SER A 14 -12.72 -8.32 10.30
CA SER A 14 -13.16 -7.14 9.57
C SER A 14 -14.18 -6.31 10.36
N TRP A 15 -15.29 -6.93 10.82
CA TRP A 15 -16.42 -6.17 11.36
C TRP A 15 -16.37 -5.96 12.88
N ARG A 16 -15.68 -6.82 13.64
CA ARG A 16 -15.62 -6.73 15.10
C ARG A 16 -14.31 -6.11 15.60
N TYR A 17 -13.16 -6.49 15.03
CA TYR A 17 -11.85 -6.12 15.54
C TYR A 17 -11.10 -5.12 14.65
N GLY A 18 -11.36 -5.07 13.36
CA GLY A 18 -10.73 -4.11 12.46
C GLY A 18 -11.17 -2.68 12.76
N SER A 19 -10.20 -1.75 12.85
CA SER A 19 -10.50 -0.32 12.94
C SER A 19 -11.13 0.19 11.64
N GLU A 20 -11.85 1.31 11.71
CA GLU A 20 -12.44 1.93 10.51
C GLU A 20 -11.36 2.32 9.49
N VAL A 21 -10.26 2.91 9.96
CA VAL A 21 -9.11 3.30 9.13
C VAL A 21 -8.54 2.09 8.38
N MET A 22 -8.28 0.99 9.09
CA MET A 22 -7.73 -0.22 8.47
C MET A 22 -8.71 -0.83 7.45
N ARG A 23 -10.03 -0.82 7.73
CA ARG A 23 -11.04 -1.26 6.76
C ARG A 23 -11.10 -0.39 5.52
N GLN A 24 -10.89 0.93 5.65
CA GLN A 24 -10.81 1.86 4.52
C GLN A 24 -9.58 1.59 3.66
N ILE A 25 -8.40 1.42 4.27
CA ILE A 25 -7.15 1.10 3.57
C ILE A 25 -7.31 -0.17 2.71
N TRP A 26 -7.96 -1.20 3.26
CA TRP A 26 -8.13 -2.49 2.57
C TRP A 26 -9.43 -2.62 1.77
N SER A 27 -10.21 -1.54 1.63
CA SER A 27 -11.45 -1.56 0.86
C SER A 27 -11.21 -1.67 -0.66
N GLU A 28 -12.22 -2.20 -1.37
CA GLU A 28 -12.22 -2.22 -2.85
C GLU A 28 -12.19 -0.81 -3.44
N VAL A 29 -12.87 0.14 -2.82
CA VAL A 29 -12.84 1.55 -3.25
C VAL A 29 -11.41 2.09 -3.22
N ASN A 30 -10.67 1.87 -2.13
CA ASN A 30 -9.28 2.34 -2.02
C ASN A 30 -8.37 1.61 -3.02
N LYS A 31 -8.54 0.28 -3.18
CA LYS A 31 -7.79 -0.49 -4.19
C LYS A 31 -7.94 0.12 -5.58
N ARG A 32 -9.18 0.37 -6.02
CA ARG A 32 -9.45 0.91 -7.36
C ARG A 32 -8.97 2.36 -7.51
N ARG A 33 -9.12 3.18 -6.47
CA ARG A 33 -8.57 4.54 -6.45
C ARG A 33 -7.04 4.52 -6.64
N LEU A 34 -6.33 3.60 -5.99
CA LEU A 34 -4.89 3.46 -6.14
C LEU A 34 -4.50 2.90 -7.52
N MET A 35 -5.28 1.97 -8.10
CA MET A 35 -5.07 1.51 -9.48
C MET A 35 -5.13 2.70 -10.46
N ARG A 36 -6.14 3.54 -10.35
CA ARG A 36 -6.26 4.75 -11.20
C ARG A 36 -5.12 5.73 -10.97
N ARG A 37 -4.65 5.87 -9.72
CA ARG A 37 -3.46 6.68 -9.42
C ARG A 37 -2.22 6.15 -10.13
N VAL A 38 -2.02 4.83 -10.19
CA VAL A 38 -0.90 4.21 -10.93
C VAL A 38 -1.04 4.47 -12.43
N TRP A 39 -2.23 4.32 -13.02
CA TRP A 39 -2.45 4.64 -14.44
C TRP A 39 -2.24 6.11 -14.75
N VAL A 40 -2.65 7.03 -13.89
CA VAL A 40 -2.39 8.46 -14.07
C VAL A 40 -0.89 8.77 -13.96
N ALA A 41 -0.17 8.11 -13.08
CA ALA A 41 1.28 8.25 -12.97
C ALA A 41 1.99 7.72 -14.23
N LEU A 42 1.57 6.58 -14.77
CA LEU A 42 2.05 6.05 -16.05
C LEU A 42 1.75 7.04 -17.20
N ALA A 43 0.52 7.53 -17.31
CA ALA A 43 0.14 8.50 -18.33
C ALA A 43 0.91 9.83 -18.20
N THR A 44 1.27 10.25 -16.98
CA THR A 44 2.11 11.43 -16.73
C THR A 44 3.51 11.23 -17.33
N ALA A 45 4.12 10.06 -17.15
CA ALA A 45 5.41 9.73 -17.74
C ALA A 45 5.31 9.61 -19.27
N GLN A 46 4.28 8.96 -19.78
CA GLN A 46 4.01 8.83 -21.21
C GLN A 46 3.74 10.18 -21.90
N ARG A 47 3.13 11.12 -21.17
CA ARG A 47 2.99 12.51 -21.67
C ARG A 47 4.34 13.20 -21.83
N GLN A 48 5.27 13.00 -20.90
CA GLN A 48 6.62 13.56 -21.02
C GLN A 48 7.39 12.93 -22.20
N ALA A 49 7.10 11.66 -22.53
CA ALA A 49 7.65 10.99 -23.69
C ALA A 49 6.98 11.40 -25.03
N GLY A 50 5.95 12.26 -24.99
CA GLY A 50 5.20 12.68 -26.18
C GLY A 50 4.15 11.66 -26.69
N LEU A 51 3.88 10.59 -25.95
CA LEU A 51 2.91 9.55 -26.31
C LEU A 51 1.46 9.91 -25.96
N VAL A 52 1.28 10.73 -24.92
CA VAL A 52 -0.02 11.14 -24.36
C VAL A 52 -0.13 12.65 -24.41
N THR A 53 -1.29 13.16 -24.79
CA THR A 53 -1.55 14.61 -24.86
C THR A 53 -1.93 15.17 -23.48
N ASP A 54 -1.83 16.51 -23.33
CA ASP A 54 -2.26 17.21 -22.12
C ASP A 54 -3.76 17.02 -21.84
N GLU A 55 -4.59 16.99 -22.89
CA GLU A 55 -6.03 16.80 -22.80
C GLU A 55 -6.37 15.38 -22.30
N GLN A 56 -5.66 14.35 -22.81
CA GLN A 56 -5.85 12.97 -22.35
C GLN A 56 -5.48 12.82 -20.88
N LEU A 57 -4.33 13.35 -20.45
CA LEU A 57 -3.91 13.29 -19.06
C LEU A 57 -4.86 14.08 -18.14
N ALA A 58 -5.34 15.24 -18.56
CA ALA A 58 -6.29 16.05 -17.81
C ALA A 58 -7.62 15.32 -17.61
N ASP A 59 -8.12 14.63 -18.65
CA ASP A 59 -9.35 13.83 -18.60
C ASP A 59 -9.20 12.67 -17.58
N LEU A 60 -8.08 11.94 -17.58
CA LEU A 60 -7.82 10.90 -16.58
C LEU A 60 -7.80 11.47 -15.15
N ARG A 61 -7.10 12.58 -14.94
CA ARG A 61 -7.01 13.25 -13.62
C ARG A 61 -8.37 13.71 -13.10
N GLN A 62 -9.22 14.23 -13.97
CA GLN A 62 -10.56 14.68 -13.63
C GLN A 62 -11.46 13.54 -13.13
N HIS A 63 -11.32 12.33 -13.70
CA HIS A 63 -12.22 11.20 -13.45
C HIS A 63 -11.64 10.14 -12.51
N MET A 64 -10.34 10.23 -12.15
CA MET A 64 -9.67 9.20 -11.34
C MET A 64 -10.31 8.94 -9.98
N ALA A 65 -11.04 9.89 -9.41
CA ALA A 65 -11.72 9.74 -8.11
C ALA A 65 -13.15 9.17 -8.22
N GLN A 66 -13.69 9.01 -9.41
CA GLN A 66 -15.08 8.57 -9.65
C GLN A 66 -15.17 7.03 -9.68
N ILE A 67 -14.99 6.39 -8.53
CA ILE A 67 -14.98 4.93 -8.43
C ILE A 67 -16.41 4.38 -8.51
N ASP A 68 -16.67 3.52 -9.50
CA ASP A 68 -17.93 2.81 -9.70
C ASP A 68 -17.70 1.29 -9.56
N ILE A 69 -17.93 0.78 -8.35
CA ILE A 69 -17.71 -0.64 -8.03
C ILE A 69 -18.74 -1.52 -8.76
N ASP A 70 -19.99 -1.11 -8.79
CA ASP A 70 -21.07 -1.92 -9.35
C ASP A 70 -20.85 -2.11 -10.85
N ARG A 71 -20.49 -1.03 -11.56
CA ARG A 71 -20.16 -1.11 -12.99
C ARG A 71 -18.95 -2.00 -13.25
N ALA A 72 -17.90 -1.88 -12.43
CA ALA A 72 -16.72 -2.72 -12.57
C ALA A 72 -17.01 -4.20 -12.33
N LEU A 73 -17.83 -4.53 -11.33
CA LEU A 73 -18.25 -5.91 -11.06
C LEU A 73 -19.11 -6.49 -12.20
N ASP A 74 -19.95 -5.68 -12.84
CA ASP A 74 -20.73 -6.13 -13.99
C ASP A 74 -19.84 -6.43 -15.20
N ILE A 75 -18.86 -5.58 -15.48
CA ILE A 75 -17.87 -5.83 -16.53
C ILE A 75 -17.01 -7.07 -16.20
N GLU A 76 -16.64 -7.25 -14.93
CA GLU A 76 -15.84 -8.41 -14.50
C GLU A 76 -16.56 -9.74 -14.71
N LYS A 77 -17.88 -9.80 -14.54
CA LYS A 77 -18.69 -11.00 -14.85
C LYS A 77 -18.53 -11.44 -16.32
N GLU A 78 -18.33 -10.48 -17.22
CA GLU A 78 -18.14 -10.74 -18.67
C GLU A 78 -16.68 -11.07 -18.99
N THR A 79 -15.74 -10.25 -18.47
CA THR A 79 -14.31 -10.34 -18.79
C THR A 79 -13.59 -11.41 -18.00
N ARG A 80 -14.09 -11.75 -16.80
CA ARG A 80 -13.46 -12.61 -15.80
C ARG A 80 -12.05 -12.14 -15.42
N HIS A 81 -11.85 -10.82 -15.43
CA HIS A 81 -10.56 -10.18 -15.16
C HIS A 81 -10.77 -8.83 -14.49
N ASP A 82 -10.40 -8.72 -13.21
CA ASP A 82 -10.63 -7.57 -12.34
C ASP A 82 -9.93 -6.29 -12.84
N VAL A 83 -8.66 -6.40 -13.26
CA VAL A 83 -7.91 -5.25 -13.78
C VAL A 83 -8.52 -4.74 -15.07
N MET A 84 -8.92 -5.65 -16.00
CA MET A 84 -9.57 -5.27 -17.25
C MET A 84 -10.94 -4.63 -16.99
N ALA A 85 -11.67 -5.11 -16.00
CA ALA A 85 -12.94 -4.52 -15.61
C ALA A 85 -12.77 -3.07 -15.14
N GLU A 86 -11.76 -2.79 -14.31
CA GLU A 86 -11.48 -1.43 -13.87
C GLU A 86 -10.94 -0.53 -14.98
N ILE A 87 -10.12 -1.07 -15.91
CA ILE A 87 -9.69 -0.33 -17.11
C ILE A 87 -10.90 0.13 -17.90
N ARG A 88 -11.85 -0.78 -18.20
CA ARG A 88 -13.06 -0.45 -18.96
C ARG A 88 -13.96 0.54 -18.23
N THR A 89 -14.18 0.34 -16.92
CA THR A 89 -14.97 1.26 -16.10
C THR A 89 -14.39 2.67 -16.11
N PHE A 90 -13.07 2.78 -15.98
CA PHE A 90 -12.39 4.07 -16.03
C PHE A 90 -12.42 4.69 -17.43
N ALA A 91 -12.23 3.87 -18.47
CA ALA A 91 -12.31 4.31 -19.86
C ALA A 91 -13.71 4.83 -20.26
N GLU A 92 -14.78 4.21 -19.79
CA GLU A 92 -16.15 4.69 -20.01
C GLU A 92 -16.41 6.09 -19.44
N GLN A 93 -15.66 6.48 -18.40
CA GLN A 93 -15.74 7.79 -17.76
C GLN A 93 -14.85 8.85 -18.43
N CYS A 94 -13.85 8.43 -19.22
CA CYS A 94 -12.83 9.28 -19.83
C CYS A 94 -13.02 9.34 -21.35
N SER A 95 -13.73 10.35 -21.83
CA SER A 95 -14.09 10.47 -23.25
C SER A 95 -12.91 10.77 -24.18
N VAL A 96 -11.82 11.35 -23.64
CA VAL A 96 -10.61 11.72 -24.37
C VAL A 96 -9.43 10.80 -24.05
N GLY A 97 -9.24 10.49 -22.76
CA GLY A 97 -8.11 9.71 -22.26
C GLY A 97 -8.38 8.21 -22.12
N GLY A 98 -9.63 7.74 -22.29
CA GLY A 98 -9.99 6.35 -22.02
C GLY A 98 -9.18 5.32 -22.81
N GLY A 99 -8.78 5.64 -24.04
CA GLY A 99 -8.03 4.73 -24.92
C GLY A 99 -6.57 4.52 -24.55
N ILE A 100 -5.97 5.37 -23.70
CA ILE A 100 -4.55 5.25 -23.34
C ILE A 100 -4.32 4.56 -21.99
N ILE A 101 -5.40 4.23 -21.26
CA ILE A 101 -5.30 3.57 -19.96
C ILE A 101 -4.61 2.21 -20.16
N HIS A 102 -3.58 1.95 -19.33
CA HIS A 102 -2.85 0.68 -19.32
C HIS A 102 -1.89 0.43 -20.51
N TRP A 103 -1.57 1.44 -21.32
CA TRP A 103 -0.67 1.30 -22.45
C TRP A 103 0.71 0.76 -22.01
N GLY A 104 1.12 -0.36 -22.62
CA GLY A 104 2.38 -1.04 -22.35
C GLY A 104 2.44 -1.81 -21.03
N ALA A 105 1.46 -1.61 -20.14
CA ALA A 105 1.47 -2.22 -18.83
C ALA A 105 0.98 -3.67 -18.81
N THR A 106 1.47 -4.44 -17.86
CA THR A 106 0.85 -5.70 -17.43
C THR A 106 0.05 -5.48 -16.14
N SER A 107 -0.89 -6.39 -15.84
CA SER A 107 -1.72 -6.28 -14.63
C SER A 107 -0.90 -6.10 -13.36
N ALA A 108 0.23 -6.81 -13.22
CA ALA A 108 1.08 -6.72 -12.05
C ALA A 108 1.88 -5.39 -11.95
N ASP A 109 2.07 -4.64 -13.05
CA ASP A 109 2.60 -3.28 -12.98
C ASP A 109 1.63 -2.35 -12.23
N ILE A 110 0.35 -2.70 -12.19
CA ILE A 110 -0.67 -1.95 -11.46
C ILE A 110 -0.87 -2.55 -10.07
N THR A 111 -1.23 -3.84 -9.99
CA THR A 111 -1.66 -4.48 -8.74
C THR A 111 -0.55 -4.55 -7.70
N ASP A 112 0.67 -4.91 -8.10
CA ASP A 112 1.80 -5.04 -7.18
C ASP A 112 2.23 -3.67 -6.60
N ASN A 113 2.19 -2.60 -7.41
CA ASN A 113 2.44 -1.26 -6.89
C ASN A 113 1.31 -0.77 -5.97
N VAL A 114 0.04 -1.10 -6.28
CA VAL A 114 -1.11 -0.80 -5.43
C VAL A 114 -1.02 -1.52 -4.09
N ASP A 115 -0.62 -2.79 -4.08
CA ASP A 115 -0.47 -3.57 -2.85
C ASP A 115 0.60 -2.97 -1.94
N VAL A 116 1.73 -2.53 -2.48
CA VAL A 116 2.78 -1.86 -1.69
C VAL A 116 2.31 -0.50 -1.16
N LEU A 117 1.56 0.29 -1.94
CA LEU A 117 0.97 1.54 -1.46
C LEU A 117 0.02 1.29 -0.27
N ARG A 118 -0.86 0.29 -0.35
CA ARG A 118 -1.77 -0.10 0.76
C ARG A 118 -1.02 -0.62 1.97
N LEU A 119 0.01 -1.45 1.76
CA LEU A 119 0.87 -1.96 2.83
C LEU A 119 1.59 -0.83 3.55
N ARG A 120 2.10 0.17 2.80
CA ARG A 120 2.73 1.37 3.39
C ARG A 120 1.73 2.18 4.22
N GLU A 121 0.53 2.44 3.69
CA GLU A 121 -0.52 3.13 4.44
C GLU A 121 -0.89 2.38 5.74
N ALA A 122 -1.04 1.06 5.67
CA ALA A 122 -1.36 0.22 6.83
C ALA A 122 -0.22 0.20 7.86
N ALA A 123 1.03 0.05 7.42
CA ALA A 123 2.20 0.03 8.30
C ALA A 123 2.40 1.39 9.02
N VAL A 124 2.22 2.50 8.30
CA VAL A 124 2.25 3.85 8.91
C VAL A 124 1.15 4.01 9.96
N PHE A 125 -0.05 3.49 9.70
CA PHE A 125 -1.13 3.52 10.70
C PHE A 125 -0.78 2.70 11.95
N VAL A 126 -0.21 1.50 11.81
CA VAL A 126 0.26 0.69 12.94
C VAL A 126 1.36 1.42 13.70
N GLN A 127 2.33 2.01 13.00
CA GLN A 127 3.40 2.81 13.62
C GLN A 127 2.86 3.96 14.48
N GLN A 128 1.85 4.69 14.00
CA GLN A 128 1.20 5.77 14.75
C GLN A 128 0.52 5.25 16.04
N GLN A 129 -0.12 4.07 15.97
CA GLN A 129 -0.73 3.46 17.16
C GLN A 129 0.32 3.02 18.18
N LEU A 130 1.43 2.46 17.71
CA LEU A 130 2.56 2.06 18.57
C LEU A 130 3.23 3.27 19.22
N GLU A 131 3.43 4.36 18.47
CA GLU A 131 3.93 5.63 19.01
C GLU A 131 3.02 6.18 20.12
N ALA A 132 1.70 6.15 19.92
CA ALA A 132 0.74 6.58 20.93
C ALA A 132 0.79 5.70 22.21
N LEU A 133 0.98 4.40 22.05
CA LEU A 133 1.17 3.46 23.17
C LEU A 133 2.46 3.75 23.92
N LEU A 134 3.59 3.93 23.22
CA LEU A 134 4.89 4.25 23.82
C LEU A 134 4.84 5.57 24.64
N LYS A 135 4.16 6.61 24.12
CA LYS A 135 3.94 7.86 24.86
C LYS A 135 3.19 7.62 26.17
N ARG A 136 2.12 6.82 26.15
CA ARG A 136 1.36 6.48 27.36
C ARG A 136 2.17 5.64 28.35
N LEU A 137 3.01 4.72 27.86
CA LEU A 137 3.91 3.95 28.72
C LEU A 137 4.94 4.87 29.38
N ALA A 138 5.53 5.83 28.65
CA ALA A 138 6.47 6.80 29.19
C ALA A 138 5.84 7.64 30.32
N GLU A 139 4.60 8.10 30.15
CA GLU A 139 3.84 8.78 31.22
C GLU A 139 3.68 7.88 32.45
N ARG A 140 3.23 6.62 32.24
CA ARG A 140 3.06 5.66 33.33
C ARG A 140 4.37 5.30 34.04
N MET A 141 5.46 5.18 33.30
CA MET A 141 6.80 4.97 33.88
C MET A 141 7.16 6.10 34.83
N THR A 142 6.93 7.34 34.40
CA THR A 142 7.21 8.54 35.22
C THR A 142 6.32 8.59 36.45
N ASP A 143 5.01 8.43 36.29
CA ASP A 143 4.03 8.52 37.37
C ASP A 143 4.25 7.45 38.47
N THR A 144 4.80 6.30 38.09
CA THR A 144 4.97 5.14 38.99
C THR A 144 6.43 4.77 39.27
N ALA A 145 7.36 5.69 38.93
CA ALA A 145 8.80 5.47 39.09
C ALA A 145 9.21 5.20 40.55
N SER A 146 8.49 5.78 41.54
CA SER A 146 8.73 5.60 42.95
C SER A 146 7.77 4.64 43.66
N LEU A 147 6.84 3.99 42.92
CA LEU A 147 5.88 3.06 43.49
C LEU A 147 6.52 1.68 43.67
N PRO A 148 6.81 1.22 44.93
CA PRO A 148 7.46 -0.06 45.14
C PRO A 148 6.51 -1.22 44.86
N VAL A 149 7.02 -2.25 44.22
CA VAL A 149 6.32 -3.53 43.96
C VAL A 149 7.29 -4.68 44.16
N MET A 150 6.78 -5.86 44.49
CA MET A 150 7.59 -7.07 44.58
C MET A 150 7.88 -7.62 43.19
N ALA A 151 9.17 -7.80 42.89
CA ALA A 151 9.59 -8.60 41.74
C ALA A 151 9.60 -10.10 42.07
N HIS A 152 9.41 -10.94 41.09
CA HIS A 152 9.33 -12.39 41.22
C HIS A 152 10.32 -13.07 40.28
N THR A 153 10.95 -14.15 40.75
CA THR A 153 11.69 -15.11 39.93
C THR A 153 11.16 -16.50 40.24
N HIS A 154 11.02 -17.34 39.21
CA HIS A 154 10.48 -18.70 39.38
C HIS A 154 9.14 -18.74 40.17
N ILE A 155 8.28 -17.74 39.93
CA ILE A 155 6.96 -17.56 40.59
C ILE A 155 7.10 -17.28 42.12
N GLN A 156 8.30 -17.07 42.67
CA GLN A 156 8.56 -16.73 44.05
C GLN A 156 8.90 -15.25 44.21
N PRO A 157 8.46 -14.58 45.33
CA PRO A 157 8.93 -13.25 45.67
C PRO A 157 10.45 -13.22 45.76
N ALA A 158 11.07 -12.24 45.11
CA ALA A 158 12.54 -12.10 45.11
C ALA A 158 12.96 -10.76 45.74
N GLU A 159 12.93 -9.67 44.98
CA GLU A 159 13.42 -8.38 45.40
C GLU A 159 12.40 -7.26 45.11
N PRO A 160 12.41 -6.17 45.90
CA PRO A 160 11.65 -4.97 45.60
C PRO A 160 12.13 -4.32 44.29
N THR A 161 11.18 -3.86 43.48
CA THR A 161 11.41 -3.01 42.31
C THR A 161 10.37 -1.90 42.29
N THR A 162 10.25 -1.16 41.19
CA THR A 162 9.17 -0.19 41.02
C THR A 162 8.24 -0.55 39.88
N LEU A 163 7.00 -0.09 39.94
CA LEU A 163 6.03 -0.32 38.87
C LEU A 163 6.46 0.39 37.57
N GLY A 164 7.06 1.59 37.70
CA GLY A 164 7.61 2.31 36.55
C GLY A 164 8.70 1.53 35.83
N TYR A 165 9.63 0.89 36.58
CA TYR A 165 10.65 0.02 35.99
C TYR A 165 10.03 -1.17 35.22
N ARG A 166 8.97 -1.76 35.77
CA ARG A 166 8.26 -2.87 35.12
C ARG A 166 7.61 -2.46 33.81
N PHE A 167 7.00 -1.25 33.73
CA PHE A 167 6.53 -0.68 32.47
C PHE A 167 7.69 -0.40 31.49
N GLY A 168 8.86 -0.02 32.02
CA GLY A 168 10.04 0.22 31.18
C GLY A 168 10.50 -1.00 30.40
N VAL A 169 10.38 -2.20 30.97
CA VAL A 169 10.71 -3.45 30.26
C VAL A 169 9.83 -3.63 29.03
N TYR A 170 8.51 -3.47 29.17
CA TYR A 170 7.59 -3.56 28.01
C TYR A 170 7.81 -2.43 27.01
N ALA A 171 8.10 -1.22 27.50
CA ALA A 171 8.34 -0.08 26.61
C ALA A 171 9.63 -0.26 25.79
N GLN A 172 10.64 -0.92 26.32
CA GLN A 172 11.88 -1.22 25.62
C GLN A 172 11.63 -2.17 24.43
N ASP A 173 10.92 -3.27 24.65
CA ASP A 173 10.59 -4.22 23.58
C ASP A 173 9.78 -3.54 22.47
N LEU A 174 8.72 -2.80 22.84
CA LEU A 174 7.90 -2.05 21.88
C LEU A 174 8.66 -0.92 21.16
N LEU A 175 9.71 -0.37 21.77
CA LEU A 175 10.57 0.61 21.10
C LEU A 175 11.44 -0.04 20.02
N ASP A 176 11.91 -1.25 20.26
CA ASP A 176 12.65 -2.03 19.25
C ASP A 176 11.72 -2.40 18.08
N ASP A 177 10.48 -2.85 18.35
CA ASP A 177 9.45 -3.10 17.33
C ASP A 177 9.13 -1.83 16.51
N TYR A 178 9.02 -0.67 17.17
CA TYR A 178 8.82 0.62 16.50
C TYR A 178 9.96 0.96 15.53
N ASN A 179 11.20 0.70 15.96
CA ASN A 179 12.38 0.94 15.14
C ASN A 179 12.41 0.00 13.93
N ASP A 180 12.05 -1.28 14.11
CA ASP A 180 11.99 -2.26 13.02
C ASP A 180 10.88 -1.94 12.03
N LEU A 181 9.71 -1.53 12.52
CA LEU A 181 8.62 -1.06 11.66
C LEU A 181 8.99 0.21 10.89
N THR A 182 9.72 1.13 11.52
CA THR A 182 10.23 2.35 10.87
C THR A 182 11.15 2.02 9.70
N ARG A 183 12.11 1.09 9.91
CA ARG A 183 13.00 0.61 8.85
C ARG A 183 12.23 -0.09 7.74
N LEU A 184 11.27 -0.96 8.10
CA LEU A 184 10.42 -1.64 7.14
C LEU A 184 9.70 -0.64 6.23
N ILE A 185 9.05 0.37 6.79
CA ILE A 185 8.32 1.40 6.04
C ILE A 185 9.25 2.12 5.05
N SER A 186 10.47 2.47 5.47
CA SER A 186 11.46 3.14 4.62
C SER A 186 11.99 2.24 3.49
N ASP A 187 12.00 0.94 3.69
CA ASP A 187 12.52 -0.05 2.75
C ASP A 187 11.46 -0.59 1.77
N LEU A 188 10.17 -0.26 1.96
CA LEU A 188 9.10 -0.71 1.07
C LEU A 188 9.30 -0.19 -0.35
N ARG A 189 9.24 -1.11 -1.32
CA ARG A 189 9.46 -0.82 -2.74
C ARG A 189 8.35 -1.42 -3.59
N GLY A 190 7.82 -0.63 -4.51
CA GLY A 190 6.94 -1.11 -5.56
C GLY A 190 7.66 -2.03 -6.54
N LYS A 191 6.89 -2.72 -7.37
CA LYS A 191 7.44 -3.48 -8.49
C LYS A 191 8.15 -2.56 -9.50
N GLY A 192 7.63 -1.35 -9.71
CA GLY A 192 7.93 -0.51 -10.85
C GLY A 192 7.08 -0.88 -12.08
N LEU A 193 7.50 -0.43 -13.24
CA LEU A 193 6.85 -0.66 -14.53
C LEU A 193 7.77 -1.54 -15.39
N LYS A 194 7.69 -2.86 -15.23
CA LYS A 194 8.60 -3.84 -15.83
C LYS A 194 7.99 -4.63 -17.00
N GLY A 195 6.68 -4.51 -17.25
CA GLY A 195 5.99 -5.32 -18.24
C GLY A 195 5.81 -6.78 -17.78
N ALA A 196 5.40 -7.63 -18.74
CA ALA A 196 4.91 -8.98 -18.47
C ALA A 196 5.95 -9.94 -17.88
N VAL A 197 7.24 -9.75 -18.19
CA VAL A 197 8.34 -10.67 -17.78
C VAL A 197 9.57 -9.93 -17.24
N GLY A 198 9.45 -8.62 -16.99
CA GLY A 198 10.54 -7.83 -16.41
C GLY A 198 11.50 -7.21 -17.41
N THR A 199 11.27 -7.35 -18.70
CA THR A 199 12.16 -6.85 -19.78
C THR A 199 11.83 -5.44 -20.24
N GLN A 200 10.69 -4.88 -19.84
CA GLN A 200 10.14 -3.60 -20.34
C GLN A 200 9.87 -3.55 -21.85
N ALA A 201 9.91 -4.69 -22.56
CA ALA A 201 9.83 -4.73 -24.03
C ALA A 201 8.57 -4.03 -24.60
N SER A 202 7.43 -4.11 -23.91
CA SER A 202 6.20 -3.41 -24.34
C SER A 202 6.31 -1.89 -24.21
N TYR A 203 7.06 -1.41 -23.23
CA TYR A 203 7.34 0.02 -23.06
C TYR A 203 8.38 0.51 -24.06
N ASP A 204 9.45 -0.27 -24.30
CA ASP A 204 10.46 0.05 -25.32
C ASP A 204 9.84 0.14 -26.71
N GLU A 205 8.91 -0.76 -27.03
CA GLU A 205 8.18 -0.71 -28.33
C GLU A 205 7.30 0.55 -28.43
N LEU A 206 6.59 0.91 -27.35
CA LEU A 206 5.80 2.15 -27.34
C LEU A 206 6.66 3.42 -27.46
N LEU A 207 7.86 3.39 -26.90
CA LEU A 207 8.80 4.50 -26.91
C LEU A 207 9.66 4.52 -28.18
N HIS A 208 9.43 3.61 -29.12
CA HIS A 208 10.19 3.59 -30.38
C HIS A 208 10.10 4.94 -31.10
N GLY A 209 11.25 5.58 -31.29
CA GLY A 209 11.33 6.93 -31.87
C GLY A 209 11.21 8.09 -30.86
N SER A 210 11.01 7.81 -29.57
CA SER A 210 11.15 8.78 -28.48
C SER A 210 12.60 8.90 -28.05
N GLU A 211 12.98 10.04 -27.49
CA GLU A 211 14.29 10.22 -26.84
C GLU A 211 14.32 9.61 -25.42
N MET A 212 13.17 9.28 -24.85
CA MET A 212 13.01 8.72 -23.51
C MET A 212 13.12 7.19 -23.54
N SER A 213 13.89 6.63 -22.63
CA SER A 213 13.95 5.18 -22.39
C SER A 213 12.83 4.69 -21.48
N ALA A 214 12.51 3.39 -21.51
CA ALA A 214 11.54 2.78 -20.59
C ALA A 214 11.96 2.92 -19.12
N VAL A 215 13.26 2.92 -18.82
CA VAL A 215 13.80 3.14 -17.46
C VAL A 215 13.53 4.57 -16.97
N GLU A 216 13.72 5.57 -17.82
CA GLU A 216 13.41 6.96 -17.49
C GLU A 216 11.91 7.19 -17.31
N MET A 217 11.09 6.61 -18.18
CA MET A 217 9.64 6.65 -18.06
C MET A 217 9.16 6.01 -16.74
N GLU A 218 9.72 4.87 -16.36
CA GLU A 218 9.46 4.21 -15.08
C GLU A 218 9.82 5.12 -13.91
N ALA A 219 11.01 5.74 -13.92
CA ALA A 219 11.46 6.62 -12.85
C ALA A 219 10.50 7.81 -12.64
N ILE A 220 10.01 8.41 -13.72
CA ILE A 220 9.03 9.50 -13.67
C ILE A 220 7.71 9.03 -13.07
N ALA A 221 7.18 7.89 -13.53
CA ALA A 221 5.91 7.34 -13.02
C ALA A 221 6.01 6.96 -11.53
N MET A 222 7.11 6.37 -11.11
CA MET A 222 7.30 5.96 -9.72
C MET A 222 7.56 7.17 -8.79
N ALA A 223 8.19 8.23 -9.30
CA ALA A 223 8.31 9.51 -8.58
C ALA A 223 6.95 10.19 -8.37
N GLU A 224 6.04 10.16 -9.35
CA GLU A 224 4.67 10.67 -9.23
C GLU A 224 3.86 9.92 -8.15
N LEU A 225 4.19 8.64 -7.90
CA LEU A 225 3.60 7.82 -6.85
C LEU A 225 4.25 8.04 -5.48
N ASP A 226 5.39 8.73 -5.41
CA ASP A 226 6.25 8.79 -4.21
C ASP A 226 6.54 7.37 -3.70
N LEU A 227 6.91 6.46 -4.60
CA LEU A 227 7.14 5.06 -4.29
C LEU A 227 8.50 4.59 -4.82
N PRO A 228 9.48 4.34 -3.93
CA PRO A 228 10.69 3.61 -4.31
C PRO A 228 10.33 2.27 -4.96
N TYR A 229 11.15 1.77 -5.87
CA TYR A 229 10.84 0.56 -6.61
C TYR A 229 12.06 -0.34 -6.78
N PHE A 230 11.79 -1.62 -7.07
CA PHE A 230 12.86 -2.58 -7.34
C PHE A 230 13.50 -2.29 -8.71
N PRO A 231 14.84 -2.23 -8.80
CA PRO A 231 15.52 -2.06 -10.08
C PRO A 231 15.30 -3.27 -11.00
N ILE A 232 15.13 -4.45 -10.42
CA ILE A 232 14.88 -5.72 -11.14
C ILE A 232 13.67 -6.40 -10.53
N ALA A 233 12.68 -6.71 -11.36
CA ALA A 233 11.54 -7.55 -11.01
C ALA A 233 11.07 -8.30 -12.26
N PRO A 234 10.64 -9.57 -12.14
CA PRO A 234 9.97 -10.27 -13.23
C PRO A 234 8.53 -9.79 -13.40
N GLN A 235 7.57 -10.67 -13.61
CA GLN A 235 6.15 -10.29 -13.70
C GLN A 235 5.64 -9.66 -12.39
N THR A 236 6.09 -10.14 -11.23
CA THR A 236 5.71 -9.64 -9.91
C THR A 236 6.93 -9.16 -9.15
N TYR A 237 6.78 -8.37 -8.08
CA TYR A 237 7.90 -8.05 -7.20
C TYR A 237 8.30 -9.26 -6.33
N THR A 238 9.49 -9.18 -5.71
CA THR A 238 10.01 -10.25 -4.86
C THR A 238 9.16 -10.48 -3.60
N ARG A 239 8.68 -11.71 -3.40
CA ARG A 239 7.87 -12.09 -2.22
C ARG A 239 8.67 -12.13 -0.91
N GLN A 240 9.98 -11.92 -0.97
CA GLN A 240 10.81 -11.68 0.20
C GLN A 240 10.37 -10.43 0.97
N GLN A 241 9.83 -9.41 0.29
CA GLN A 241 9.27 -8.23 0.95
C GLN A 241 8.04 -8.58 1.79
N ASP A 242 7.14 -9.43 1.26
CA ASP A 242 5.95 -9.88 2.00
C ASP A 242 6.35 -10.65 3.27
N LEU A 243 7.37 -11.50 3.18
CA LEU A 243 7.91 -12.22 4.33
C LEU A 243 8.45 -11.26 5.40
N ARG A 244 9.21 -10.22 5.01
CA ARG A 244 9.72 -9.23 5.96
C ARG A 244 8.61 -8.47 6.67
N ILE A 245 7.54 -8.10 5.93
CA ILE A 245 6.37 -7.45 6.52
C ILE A 245 5.74 -8.36 7.59
N GLN A 246 5.54 -9.64 7.26
CA GLN A 246 4.98 -10.60 8.21
C GLN A 246 5.88 -10.80 9.44
N GLN A 247 7.19 -10.87 9.26
CA GLN A 247 8.14 -11.02 10.37
C GLN A 247 8.10 -9.82 11.33
N VAL A 248 8.08 -8.60 10.82
CA VAL A 248 8.01 -7.39 11.66
C VAL A 248 6.65 -7.25 12.36
N LEU A 249 5.56 -7.67 11.72
CA LEU A 249 4.23 -7.61 12.35
C LEU A 249 3.94 -8.77 13.32
N ALA A 250 4.74 -9.82 13.30
CA ALA A 250 4.61 -10.98 14.19
C ALA A 250 5.53 -10.92 15.42
N GLY A 251 6.53 -10.03 15.42
CA GLY A 251 7.43 -9.78 16.55
C GLY A 251 6.77 -8.93 17.57
#